data_3b83a93f0be738818060ec95297d35f1
#
_entry.id   3b83a93f0be738818060ec95297d35f1
#
_cell.length_a   1.000
_cell.length_b   1.000
_cell.length_c   1.000
_cell.angle_alpha   90.00
_cell.angle_beta   90.00
_cell.angle_gamma   90.00
#
_symmetry.space_group_name_H-M   'P 1'
#
loop_
_entity.id
_entity.type
_entity.pdbx_description
1 polymer ?
#
loop_
_entity_poly.entity_id
_entity_poly.type
_entity_poly.pdbx_seq_one_letter_code
_entity_poly.pdbx_strand_id
1 'polypeptide(L)'
;MVLLKKQKMILNDKLPYLINQKQDFGKINKSEQTKYLAYFFVRITRQNIFNTEDISPLFTLVGVSQPENVRDILNKLRERSILIYTGTGFSFHRDIFSELNQEFGSLSVQNRGSEGLSELRVRKIHPEIIDASEKLFMDGHYSEAIFNAFKRIEILVKRKSGIINLTGHPLMQKVFSVTTSLLKFNNLLTHTDKDEQLGMMELFSGAMLGIRNPKAHEDIIQKDSIKTLEYLAFASLLCKRLDDTKTS
;
A
#
# COMPACT_ATOMS: atom_id res chain seq x y z
N MET A 1 16.10 -20.01 -17.04
CA MET A 1 16.60 -19.32 -15.81
C MET A 1 15.52 -19.41 -14.76
N VAL A 2 15.76 -20.12 -13.67
CA VAL A 2 14.75 -20.33 -12.61
C VAL A 2 14.46 -18.99 -11.96
N LEU A 3 13.20 -18.53 -12.01
CA LEU A 3 12.72 -17.36 -11.25
C LEU A 3 13.19 -17.49 -9.79
N LEU A 4 13.82 -16.45 -9.27
CA LEU A 4 14.20 -16.40 -7.86
C LEU A 4 12.95 -16.65 -7.00
N LYS A 5 13.04 -17.46 -5.96
CA LYS A 5 11.92 -17.82 -5.06
C LYS A 5 11.04 -16.62 -4.68
N LYS A 6 11.65 -15.45 -4.49
CA LYS A 6 10.97 -14.19 -4.17
C LYS A 6 10.07 -13.70 -5.32
N GLN A 7 10.52 -13.77 -6.56
CA GLN A 7 9.73 -13.34 -7.74
C GLN A 7 8.54 -14.26 -7.97
N LYS A 8 8.73 -15.57 -7.77
CA LYS A 8 7.65 -16.56 -7.88
C LYS A 8 6.58 -16.35 -6.80
N MET A 9 6.96 -16.01 -5.59
CA MET A 9 6.02 -15.68 -4.50
C MET A 9 5.20 -14.43 -4.85
N ILE A 10 5.85 -13.36 -5.32
CA ILE A 10 5.17 -12.12 -5.72
C ILE A 10 4.20 -12.36 -6.90
N LEU A 11 4.59 -13.21 -7.85
CA LEU A 11 3.75 -13.55 -9.00
C LEU A 11 2.50 -14.31 -8.56
N ASN A 12 2.65 -15.29 -7.66
CA ASN A 12 1.54 -16.08 -7.13
C ASN A 12 0.50 -15.22 -6.39
N ASP A 13 0.95 -14.21 -5.64
CA ASP A 13 0.07 -13.35 -4.88
C ASP A 13 -0.64 -12.31 -5.76
N LYS A 14 0.08 -11.71 -6.73
CA LYS A 14 -0.42 -10.55 -7.47
C LYS A 14 -1.18 -10.91 -8.75
N LEU A 15 -0.76 -11.94 -9.47
CA LEU A 15 -1.29 -12.22 -10.79
C LEU A 15 -2.79 -12.58 -10.79
N PRO A 16 -3.30 -13.45 -9.89
CA PRO A 16 -4.73 -13.76 -9.86
C PRO A 16 -5.60 -12.53 -9.61
N TYR A 17 -5.16 -11.64 -8.73
CA TYR A 17 -5.86 -10.38 -8.46
C TYR A 17 -5.93 -9.47 -9.69
N LEU A 18 -4.81 -9.27 -10.39
CA LEU A 18 -4.74 -8.41 -11.58
C LEU A 18 -5.56 -8.95 -12.75
N ILE A 19 -5.55 -10.26 -12.94
CA ILE A 19 -6.32 -10.92 -14.00
C ILE A 19 -7.82 -10.85 -13.73
N ASN A 20 -8.27 -10.97 -12.48
CA ASN A 20 -9.68 -10.87 -12.09
C ASN A 20 -10.28 -9.48 -12.38
N GLN A 21 -9.45 -8.45 -12.53
CA GLN A 21 -9.91 -7.11 -12.92
C GLN A 21 -10.21 -7.00 -14.42
N LYS A 22 -9.72 -7.92 -15.24
CA LYS A 22 -10.14 -8.02 -16.65
C LYS A 22 -11.46 -8.79 -16.71
N GLN A 23 -12.56 -8.06 -16.90
CA GLN A 23 -13.86 -8.67 -17.08
C GLN A 23 -13.81 -9.78 -18.12
N ASP A 24 -14.44 -10.90 -17.79
CA ASP A 24 -14.55 -12.05 -18.69
C ASP A 24 -13.21 -12.68 -19.16
N PHE A 25 -12.12 -12.53 -18.39
CA PHE A 25 -10.81 -13.11 -18.74
C PHE A 25 -10.90 -14.60 -19.10
N GLY A 26 -11.71 -15.36 -18.40
CA GLY A 26 -11.93 -16.79 -18.69
C GLY A 26 -12.63 -17.06 -20.04
N LYS A 27 -13.32 -16.07 -20.61
CA LYS A 27 -14.12 -16.22 -21.86
C LYS A 27 -13.40 -15.72 -23.11
N ILE A 28 -12.35 -14.91 -22.98
CA ILE A 28 -11.57 -14.45 -24.13
C ILE A 28 -10.73 -15.58 -24.72
N ASN A 29 -10.33 -15.43 -26.00
CA ASN A 29 -9.56 -16.47 -26.68
C ASN A 29 -8.16 -16.66 -26.08
N LYS A 30 -7.53 -17.82 -26.34
CA LYS A 30 -6.23 -18.18 -25.78
C LYS A 30 -5.10 -17.24 -26.17
N SER A 31 -5.18 -16.60 -27.33
CA SER A 31 -4.19 -15.60 -27.78
C SER A 31 -4.23 -14.35 -26.91
N GLU A 32 -5.42 -13.83 -26.63
CA GLU A 32 -5.62 -12.69 -25.72
C GLU A 32 -5.25 -13.04 -24.28
N GLN A 33 -5.65 -14.23 -23.78
CA GLN A 33 -5.23 -14.70 -22.46
C GLN A 33 -3.71 -14.72 -22.34
N THR A 34 -3.01 -15.28 -23.34
CA THR A 34 -1.53 -15.36 -23.36
C THR A 34 -0.90 -13.96 -23.37
N LYS A 35 -1.44 -13.03 -24.17
CA LYS A 35 -0.97 -11.64 -24.24
C LYS A 35 -1.07 -10.95 -22.86
N TYR A 36 -2.19 -11.06 -22.18
CA TYR A 36 -2.38 -10.44 -20.87
C TYR A 36 -1.53 -11.12 -19.79
N LEU A 37 -1.41 -12.46 -19.80
CA LEU A 37 -0.54 -13.15 -18.85
C LEU A 37 0.93 -12.73 -19.03
N ALA A 38 1.41 -12.64 -20.27
CA ALA A 38 2.75 -12.15 -20.56
C ALA A 38 2.95 -10.70 -20.15
N TYR A 39 1.95 -9.84 -20.38
CA TYR A 39 2.00 -8.44 -19.96
C TYR A 39 2.12 -8.31 -18.43
N PHE A 40 1.26 -8.99 -17.68
CA PHE A 40 1.33 -8.95 -16.21
C PHE A 40 2.59 -9.62 -15.66
N PHE A 41 3.09 -10.69 -16.32
CA PHE A 41 4.38 -11.26 -15.97
C PHE A 41 5.51 -10.22 -16.05
N VAL A 42 5.63 -9.51 -17.16
CA VAL A 42 6.64 -8.44 -17.35
C VAL A 42 6.47 -7.34 -16.27
N ARG A 43 5.23 -6.92 -16.03
CA ARG A 43 4.91 -5.88 -15.03
C ARG A 43 5.30 -6.29 -13.61
N ILE A 44 5.00 -7.52 -13.21
CA ILE A 44 5.24 -8.02 -11.84
C ILE A 44 6.71 -8.35 -11.63
N THR A 45 7.35 -9.03 -12.61
CA THR A 45 8.73 -9.52 -12.46
C THR A 45 9.78 -8.48 -12.84
N ARG A 46 9.39 -7.43 -13.60
CA ARG A 46 10.28 -6.45 -14.23
C ARG A 46 11.26 -7.10 -15.22
N GLN A 47 10.97 -8.31 -15.69
CA GLN A 47 11.73 -9.00 -16.73
C GLN A 47 11.10 -8.70 -18.09
N ASN A 48 11.81 -7.95 -18.94
CA ASN A 48 11.29 -7.58 -20.26
C ASN A 48 11.31 -8.73 -21.27
N ILE A 49 12.05 -9.81 -20.99
CA ILE A 49 12.17 -10.99 -21.85
C ILE A 49 11.58 -12.18 -21.09
N PHE A 50 10.73 -12.94 -21.79
CA PHE A 50 10.06 -14.12 -21.25
C PHE A 50 10.01 -15.24 -22.28
N ASN A 51 9.82 -16.45 -21.81
CA ASN A 51 9.74 -17.67 -22.61
C ASN A 51 8.43 -18.44 -22.33
N THR A 52 8.23 -19.52 -23.06
CA THR A 52 7.09 -20.43 -22.86
C THR A 52 7.01 -20.95 -21.43
N GLU A 53 8.15 -21.26 -20.83
CA GLU A 53 8.31 -21.79 -19.47
C GLU A 53 7.88 -20.77 -18.40
N ASP A 54 7.98 -19.48 -18.71
CA ASP A 54 7.55 -18.40 -17.82
C ASP A 54 6.03 -18.21 -17.87
N ILE A 55 5.41 -18.41 -19.03
CA ILE A 55 3.99 -18.08 -19.26
C ILE A 55 3.06 -19.28 -19.03
N SER A 56 3.48 -20.49 -19.40
CA SER A 56 2.67 -21.71 -19.29
C SER A 56 2.11 -21.94 -17.89
N PRO A 57 2.88 -21.83 -16.80
CA PRO A 57 2.36 -22.06 -15.43
C PRO A 57 1.33 -21.03 -15.00
N LEU A 58 1.29 -19.85 -15.63
CA LEU A 58 0.42 -18.76 -15.22
C LEU A 58 -1.06 -19.06 -15.51
N PHE A 59 -1.35 -19.87 -16.53
CA PHE A 59 -2.72 -20.33 -16.82
C PHE A 59 -3.33 -21.07 -15.64
N THR A 60 -2.59 -22.01 -15.06
CA THR A 60 -3.02 -22.76 -13.87
C THR A 60 -3.16 -21.83 -12.65
N LEU A 61 -2.21 -20.90 -12.51
CA LEU A 61 -2.20 -19.96 -11.39
C LEU A 61 -3.45 -19.06 -11.35
N VAL A 62 -3.99 -18.70 -12.53
CA VAL A 62 -5.21 -17.86 -12.62
C VAL A 62 -6.48 -18.68 -12.86
N GLY A 63 -6.42 -20.01 -12.73
CA GLY A 63 -7.59 -20.88 -12.80
C GLY A 63 -8.20 -21.08 -14.20
N VAL A 64 -7.42 -20.89 -15.26
CA VAL A 64 -7.87 -21.15 -16.64
C VAL A 64 -7.09 -22.30 -17.28
N SER A 65 -7.72 -23.03 -18.22
CA SER A 65 -7.05 -24.11 -18.93
C SER A 65 -5.88 -23.59 -19.76
N GLN A 66 -4.72 -24.23 -19.63
CA GLN A 66 -3.56 -23.95 -20.49
C GLN A 66 -3.84 -24.43 -21.91
N PRO A 67 -3.47 -23.67 -22.97
CA PRO A 67 -3.50 -24.16 -24.34
C PRO A 67 -2.44 -25.24 -24.56
N GLU A 68 -2.69 -26.14 -25.53
CA GLU A 68 -1.77 -27.25 -25.85
C GLU A 68 -0.38 -26.74 -26.27
N ASN A 69 -0.32 -25.64 -27.00
CA ASN A 69 0.94 -25.09 -27.49
C ASN A 69 1.03 -23.58 -27.26
N VAL A 70 1.54 -23.19 -26.09
CA VAL A 70 1.77 -21.78 -25.72
C VAL A 70 2.80 -21.13 -26.66
N ARG A 71 3.81 -21.89 -27.13
CA ARG A 71 4.84 -21.37 -28.02
C ARG A 71 4.29 -20.92 -29.38
N ASP A 72 3.36 -21.69 -29.96
CA ASP A 72 2.69 -21.31 -31.20
C ASP A 72 1.88 -20.01 -31.03
N ILE A 73 1.25 -19.83 -29.88
CA ILE A 73 0.52 -18.59 -29.61
C ILE A 73 1.49 -17.43 -29.52
N LEU A 74 2.63 -17.57 -28.83
CA LEU A 74 3.65 -16.51 -28.75
C LEU A 74 4.22 -16.19 -30.17
N ASN A 75 4.42 -17.18 -31.00
CA ASN A 75 4.84 -16.96 -32.40
C ASN A 75 3.76 -16.22 -33.21
N LYS A 76 2.48 -16.59 -33.07
CA LYS A 76 1.37 -15.86 -33.70
C LYS A 76 1.26 -14.42 -33.22
N LEU A 77 1.51 -14.16 -31.95
CA LEU A 77 1.56 -12.80 -31.39
C LEU A 77 2.74 -12.01 -31.97
N ARG A 78 3.89 -12.67 -32.24
CA ARG A 78 5.04 -12.07 -32.96
C ARG A 78 4.69 -11.73 -34.40
N GLU A 79 4.06 -12.64 -35.13
CA GLU A 79 3.62 -12.40 -36.51
C GLU A 79 2.66 -11.21 -36.63
N ARG A 80 1.88 -10.95 -35.60
CA ARG A 80 0.98 -9.79 -35.50
C ARG A 80 1.68 -8.54 -34.98
N SER A 81 2.99 -8.51 -34.85
CA SER A 81 3.79 -7.39 -34.35
C SER A 81 3.41 -6.97 -32.89
N ILE A 82 2.81 -7.87 -32.14
CA ILE A 82 2.52 -7.66 -30.69
C ILE A 82 3.78 -7.96 -29.87
N LEU A 83 4.50 -9.02 -30.25
CA LEU A 83 5.75 -9.43 -29.62
C LEU A 83 6.91 -9.36 -30.60
N ILE A 84 8.13 -9.25 -30.06
CA ILE A 84 9.42 -9.31 -30.77
C ILE A 84 10.18 -10.50 -30.20
N TYR A 85 10.88 -11.28 -31.06
CA TYR A 85 11.80 -12.30 -30.60
C TYR A 85 13.23 -11.75 -30.56
N THR A 86 13.86 -11.83 -29.38
CA THR A 86 15.15 -11.19 -29.06
C THR A 86 16.35 -12.14 -29.19
N GLY A 87 16.17 -13.35 -29.76
CA GLY A 87 17.19 -14.41 -29.79
C GLY A 87 17.20 -15.29 -28.52
N THR A 88 16.80 -14.78 -27.38
CA THR A 88 16.75 -15.50 -26.09
C THR A 88 15.34 -15.67 -25.55
N GLY A 89 14.34 -14.97 -26.11
CA GLY A 89 12.96 -15.03 -25.71
C GLY A 89 12.10 -13.99 -26.41
N PHE A 90 10.88 -13.79 -25.91
CA PHE A 90 9.93 -12.82 -26.43
C PHE A 90 9.92 -11.56 -25.56
N SER A 91 9.68 -10.41 -26.18
CA SER A 91 9.36 -9.16 -25.50
C SER A 91 8.21 -8.44 -26.21
N PHE A 92 7.54 -7.52 -25.56
CA PHE A 92 6.51 -6.71 -26.20
C PHE A 92 7.10 -5.69 -27.17
N HIS A 93 6.39 -5.44 -28.28
CA HIS A 93 6.62 -4.24 -29.06
C HIS A 93 6.33 -3.01 -28.21
N ARG A 94 7.14 -1.95 -28.34
CA ARG A 94 7.08 -0.78 -27.46
C ARG A 94 5.70 -0.12 -27.41
N ASP A 95 5.08 0.04 -28.58
CA ASP A 95 3.80 0.72 -28.69
C ASP A 95 2.68 -0.10 -28.04
N ILE A 96 2.67 -1.42 -28.30
CA ILE A 96 1.71 -2.35 -27.67
C ILE A 96 1.86 -2.38 -26.15
N PHE A 97 3.10 -2.36 -25.65
CA PHE A 97 3.33 -2.31 -24.21
C PHE A 97 2.83 -1.00 -23.61
N SER A 98 2.97 0.12 -24.35
CA SER A 98 2.44 1.43 -23.95
C SER A 98 0.90 1.45 -23.92
N GLU A 99 0.25 0.87 -24.95
CA GLU A 99 -1.21 0.75 -24.99
C GLU A 99 -1.75 -0.09 -23.82
N LEU A 100 -1.13 -1.24 -23.55
CA LEU A 100 -1.49 -2.08 -22.40
C LEU A 100 -1.26 -1.34 -21.07
N ASN A 101 -0.22 -0.52 -20.98
CA ASN A 101 0.01 0.33 -19.83
C ASN A 101 -1.06 1.43 -19.69
N GLN A 102 -1.65 1.93 -20.76
CA GLN A 102 -2.78 2.86 -20.70
C GLN A 102 -4.06 2.13 -20.30
N GLU A 103 -4.33 0.94 -20.88
CA GLU A 103 -5.49 0.12 -20.53
C GLU A 103 -5.48 -0.29 -19.05
N PHE A 104 -4.31 -0.72 -18.56
CA PHE A 104 -4.13 -1.21 -17.19
C PHE A 104 -3.39 -0.24 -16.26
N GLY A 105 -3.10 0.98 -16.71
CA GLY A 105 -2.33 1.96 -15.95
C GLY A 105 -3.04 2.44 -14.68
N SER A 106 -4.38 2.47 -14.69
CA SER A 106 -5.19 2.70 -13.49
C SER A 106 -5.07 1.56 -12.47
N LEU A 107 -4.76 0.34 -12.92
CA LEU A 107 -4.47 -0.80 -12.04
C LEU A 107 -3.15 -0.65 -11.28
N SER A 108 -2.23 0.20 -11.77
CA SER A 108 -0.99 0.55 -11.07
C SER A 108 -1.25 1.37 -9.79
N VAL A 109 -2.38 2.06 -9.71
CA VAL A 109 -2.79 2.80 -8.50
C VAL A 109 -3.13 1.84 -7.37
N GLN A 110 -3.74 0.67 -7.68
CA GLN A 110 -4.03 -0.37 -6.68
C GLN A 110 -2.79 -1.22 -6.33
N ASN A 111 -1.82 -1.39 -7.26
CA ASN A 111 -0.53 -2.01 -6.96
C ASN A 111 0.39 -1.17 -6.07
N ARG A 112 0.18 0.16 -6.01
CA ARG A 112 0.87 1.03 -5.03
C ARG A 112 0.59 0.60 -3.58
N GLY A 113 -0.54 -0.04 -3.30
CA GLY A 113 -0.85 -0.60 -1.98
C GLY A 113 0.15 -1.65 -1.52
N SER A 114 0.48 -2.64 -2.33
CA SER A 114 1.42 -3.72 -1.94
C SER A 114 2.89 -3.27 -1.96
N GLU A 115 3.29 -2.35 -2.84
CA GLU A 115 4.60 -1.69 -2.76
C GLU A 115 4.67 -0.79 -1.52
N GLY A 116 3.59 -0.07 -1.23
CA GLY A 116 3.46 0.75 -0.04
C GLY A 116 3.52 -0.03 1.26
N LEU A 117 3.03 -1.29 1.31
CA LEU A 117 3.15 -2.15 2.49
C LEU A 117 4.55 -2.68 2.71
N SER A 118 5.26 -3.07 1.65
CA SER A 118 6.69 -3.38 1.76
C SER A 118 7.43 -2.13 2.25
N GLU A 119 7.05 -0.93 1.83
CA GLU A 119 7.59 0.33 2.34
C GLU A 119 7.20 0.62 3.79
N LEU A 120 5.94 0.37 4.20
CA LEU A 120 5.53 0.52 5.61
C LEU A 120 6.34 -0.39 6.53
N ARG A 121 6.53 -1.65 6.13
CA ARG A 121 7.34 -2.62 6.90
C ARG A 121 8.83 -2.29 6.87
N VAL A 122 9.37 -1.89 5.70
CA VAL A 122 10.76 -1.44 5.56
C VAL A 122 11.02 -0.16 6.35
N ARG A 123 10.07 0.77 6.38
CA ARG A 123 10.15 2.02 7.16
C ARG A 123 9.88 1.82 8.66
N LYS A 124 9.64 0.60 9.13
CA LYS A 124 9.35 0.28 10.53
C LYS A 124 8.20 1.14 11.10
N ILE A 125 7.09 1.20 10.38
CA ILE A 125 5.86 1.83 10.87
C ILE A 125 5.43 1.14 12.17
N HIS A 126 4.92 1.92 13.11
CA HIS A 126 4.48 1.44 14.42
C HIS A 126 3.43 0.33 14.30
N PRO A 127 3.54 -0.80 15.04
CA PRO A 127 2.63 -1.96 14.90
C PRO A 127 1.15 -1.59 15.06
N GLU A 128 0.80 -0.74 16.00
CA GLU A 128 -0.58 -0.28 16.25
C GLU A 128 -1.16 0.48 15.04
N ILE A 129 -0.32 1.17 14.26
CA ILE A 129 -0.76 1.86 13.04
C ILE A 129 -0.93 0.86 11.88
N ILE A 130 -0.04 -0.11 11.76
CA ILE A 130 -0.18 -1.21 10.78
C ILE A 130 -1.51 -1.94 11.04
N ASP A 131 -1.74 -2.38 12.27
CA ASP A 131 -2.95 -3.11 12.68
C ASP A 131 -4.25 -2.33 12.35
N ALA A 132 -4.23 -1.00 12.58
CA ALA A 132 -5.40 -0.16 12.35
C ALA A 132 -5.67 0.17 10.88
N SER A 133 -4.66 0.13 9.99
CA SER A 133 -4.75 0.72 8.65
C SER A 133 -4.35 -0.18 7.50
N GLU A 134 -3.58 -1.25 7.73
CA GLU A 134 -2.98 -2.08 6.66
C GLU A 134 -4.03 -2.62 5.69
N LYS A 135 -5.08 -3.27 6.19
CA LYS A 135 -6.12 -3.86 5.34
C LYS A 135 -6.84 -2.80 4.50
N LEU A 136 -7.25 -1.69 5.14
CA LEU A 136 -7.93 -0.58 4.45
C LEU A 136 -7.05 0.05 3.37
N PHE A 137 -5.77 0.22 3.67
CA PHE A 137 -4.80 0.74 2.71
C PHE A 137 -4.64 -0.20 1.51
N MET A 138 -4.58 -1.53 1.75
CA MET A 138 -4.49 -2.54 0.69
C MET A 138 -5.72 -2.57 -0.19
N ASP A 139 -6.90 -2.41 0.41
CA ASP A 139 -8.18 -2.42 -0.28
C ASP A 139 -8.46 -1.08 -1.00
N GLY A 140 -7.52 -0.10 -0.92
CA GLY A 140 -7.66 1.21 -1.57
C GLY A 140 -8.54 2.21 -0.80
N HIS A 141 -8.99 1.86 0.41
CA HIS A 141 -9.77 2.71 1.32
C HIS A 141 -8.85 3.67 2.09
N TYR A 142 -8.21 4.58 1.35
CA TYR A 142 -7.14 5.43 1.89
C TYR A 142 -7.63 6.44 2.94
N SER A 143 -8.82 7.02 2.76
CA SER A 143 -9.41 7.94 3.74
C SER A 143 -9.66 7.25 5.07
N GLU A 144 -10.25 6.06 5.01
CA GLU A 144 -10.56 5.23 6.17
C GLU A 144 -9.29 4.71 6.85
N ALA A 145 -8.25 4.36 6.07
CA ALA A 145 -6.95 3.96 6.60
C ALA A 145 -6.32 5.09 7.44
N ILE A 146 -6.34 6.33 6.92
CA ILE A 146 -5.85 7.50 7.64
C ILE A 146 -6.70 7.73 8.90
N PHE A 147 -8.02 7.76 8.76
CA PHE A 147 -8.93 7.98 9.89
C PHE A 147 -8.68 6.97 11.02
N ASN A 148 -8.60 5.68 10.69
CA ASN A 148 -8.39 4.62 11.67
C ASN A 148 -7.00 4.69 12.32
N ALA A 149 -5.96 5.08 11.60
CA ALA A 149 -4.64 5.31 12.17
C ALA A 149 -4.66 6.41 13.24
N PHE A 150 -5.27 7.57 12.97
CA PHE A 150 -5.37 8.65 13.96
C PHE A 150 -6.37 8.37 15.06
N LYS A 151 -7.46 7.63 14.81
CA LYS A 151 -8.35 7.11 15.84
C LYS A 151 -7.62 6.16 16.80
N ARG A 152 -6.70 5.33 16.28
CA ARG A 152 -5.86 4.45 17.11
C ARG A 152 -4.99 5.26 18.07
N ILE A 153 -4.38 6.38 17.64
CA ILE A 153 -3.62 7.27 18.52
C ILE A 153 -4.49 7.77 19.67
N GLU A 154 -5.72 8.24 19.39
CA GLU A 154 -6.65 8.68 20.44
C GLU A 154 -6.92 7.58 21.46
N ILE A 155 -7.15 6.34 20.99
CA ILE A 155 -7.38 5.19 21.88
C ILE A 155 -6.15 4.90 22.75
N LEU A 156 -4.95 4.97 22.19
CA LEU A 156 -3.70 4.75 22.92
C LEU A 156 -3.46 5.83 23.98
N VAL A 157 -3.71 7.11 23.63
CA VAL A 157 -3.63 8.23 24.59
C VAL A 157 -4.60 8.03 25.73
N LYS A 158 -5.87 7.68 25.45
CA LYS A 158 -6.86 7.36 26.49
C LYS A 158 -6.39 6.23 27.41
N ARG A 159 -5.92 5.14 26.82
CA ARG A 159 -5.43 3.96 27.57
C ARG A 159 -4.27 4.33 28.49
N LYS A 160 -3.30 5.10 27.98
CA LYS A 160 -2.10 5.46 28.75
C LYS A 160 -2.36 6.54 29.81
N SER A 161 -3.25 7.49 29.55
CA SER A 161 -3.57 8.59 30.47
C SER A 161 -4.69 8.29 31.45
N GLY A 162 -5.51 7.27 31.22
CA GLY A 162 -6.70 6.97 32.00
C GLY A 162 -7.91 7.91 31.77
N ILE A 163 -7.79 8.88 30.87
CA ILE A 163 -8.89 9.80 30.50
C ILE A 163 -9.81 9.14 29.49
N ILE A 164 -11.08 8.94 29.88
CA ILE A 164 -12.09 8.28 29.03
C ILE A 164 -13.15 9.23 28.48
N ASN A 165 -13.39 10.32 29.15
CA ASN A 165 -14.51 11.27 28.92
C ASN A 165 -14.18 12.40 27.93
N LEU A 166 -12.93 12.52 27.46
CA LEU A 166 -12.50 13.48 26.46
C LEU A 166 -12.13 12.79 25.15
N THR A 167 -12.26 13.52 24.03
CA THR A 167 -11.91 13.03 22.69
C THR A 167 -11.20 14.12 21.90
N GLY A 168 -10.44 13.73 20.87
CA GLY A 168 -9.83 14.64 19.91
C GLY A 168 -8.93 15.70 20.55
N HIS A 169 -9.05 16.93 20.07
CA HIS A 169 -8.24 18.06 20.53
C HIS A 169 -8.29 18.30 22.06
N PRO A 170 -9.46 18.39 22.74
CA PRO A 170 -9.51 18.58 24.19
C PRO A 170 -8.79 17.49 25.00
N LEU A 171 -8.82 16.24 24.51
CA LEU A 171 -8.08 15.15 25.12
C LEU A 171 -6.57 15.42 25.08
N MET A 172 -6.05 15.78 23.91
CA MET A 172 -4.61 16.01 23.73
C MET A 172 -4.12 17.19 24.55
N GLN A 173 -4.88 18.29 24.57
CA GLN A 173 -4.58 19.47 25.39
C GLN A 173 -4.54 19.11 26.89
N LYS A 174 -5.47 18.30 27.37
CA LYS A 174 -5.53 17.89 28.78
C LYS A 174 -4.37 16.98 29.16
N VAL A 175 -4.10 15.98 28.32
CA VAL A 175 -3.12 14.90 28.60
C VAL A 175 -1.69 15.42 28.56
N PHE A 176 -1.37 16.25 27.57
CA PHE A 176 -0.01 16.74 27.33
C PHE A 176 0.24 18.18 27.79
N SER A 177 -0.67 18.79 28.59
CA SER A 177 -0.51 20.14 29.13
C SER A 177 0.88 20.34 29.77
N VAL A 178 1.53 21.47 29.52
CA VAL A 178 2.83 21.76 30.13
C VAL A 178 2.74 21.91 31.64
N THR A 179 1.60 22.44 32.16
CA THR A 179 1.40 22.75 33.57
C THR A 179 0.80 21.59 34.38
N THR A 180 -0.06 20.79 33.74
CA THR A 180 -0.82 19.72 34.43
C THR A 180 -0.75 18.42 33.58
N SER A 181 0.42 18.12 33.04
CA SER A 181 0.63 16.94 32.18
C SER A 181 0.30 15.65 32.93
N LEU A 182 -0.48 14.79 32.27
CA LEU A 182 -0.69 13.41 32.70
C LEU A 182 0.35 12.48 32.05
N LEU A 183 0.78 12.81 30.82
CA LEU A 183 1.85 12.15 30.12
C LEU A 183 2.94 13.16 29.77
N LYS A 184 4.18 12.84 30.12
CA LYS A 184 5.36 13.70 29.93
C LYS A 184 6.31 13.08 28.94
N PHE A 185 6.80 13.86 27.95
CA PHE A 185 7.82 13.44 27.01
C PHE A 185 9.24 13.53 27.59
N ASN A 186 9.40 14.37 28.64
CA ASN A 186 10.67 14.62 29.34
C ASN A 186 10.39 14.99 30.82
N ASN A 187 11.38 15.48 31.55
CA ASN A 187 11.26 15.80 32.95
C ASN A 187 10.73 17.22 33.28
N LEU A 188 10.44 18.05 32.27
CA LEU A 188 9.95 19.43 32.35
C LEU A 188 10.83 20.38 33.21
N LEU A 189 12.15 20.10 33.27
CA LEU A 189 13.07 20.87 34.12
C LEU A 189 13.57 22.13 33.41
N THR A 190 13.91 22.04 32.16
CA THR A 190 14.49 23.14 31.37
C THR A 190 13.43 23.85 30.54
N HIS A 191 13.79 25.01 29.98
CA HIS A 191 12.93 25.73 29.03
C HIS A 191 12.70 24.87 27.76
N THR A 192 13.77 24.24 27.26
CA THR A 192 13.71 23.33 26.11
C THR A 192 12.79 22.13 26.36
N ASP A 193 12.81 21.57 27.57
CA ASP A 193 11.88 20.48 27.94
C ASP A 193 10.43 20.91 27.84
N LYS A 194 10.12 22.12 28.31
CA LYS A 194 8.77 22.68 28.25
C LYS A 194 8.33 23.01 26.83
N ASP A 195 9.23 23.52 26.03
CA ASP A 195 9.00 23.79 24.60
C ASP A 195 8.75 22.49 23.83
N GLU A 196 9.50 21.41 24.10
CA GLU A 196 9.26 20.09 23.51
C GLU A 196 7.87 19.54 23.91
N GLN A 197 7.52 19.64 25.19
CA GLN A 197 6.21 19.20 25.69
C GLN A 197 5.06 19.96 25.02
N LEU A 198 5.20 21.29 24.91
CA LEU A 198 4.23 22.15 24.24
C LEU A 198 4.13 21.81 22.76
N GLY A 199 5.24 21.71 22.08
CA GLY A 199 5.29 21.39 20.65
C GLY A 199 4.66 20.02 20.34
N MET A 200 4.95 19.02 21.17
CA MET A 200 4.32 17.69 21.03
C MET A 200 2.80 17.76 21.32
N MET A 201 2.37 18.51 22.32
CA MET A 201 0.94 18.75 22.59
C MET A 201 0.25 19.35 21.35
N GLU A 202 0.85 20.35 20.73
CA GLU A 202 0.31 21.00 19.53
C GLU A 202 0.27 20.04 18.32
N LEU A 203 1.31 19.21 18.13
CA LEU A 203 1.33 18.19 17.06
C LEU A 203 0.21 17.16 17.24
N PHE A 204 0.02 16.63 18.44
CA PHE A 204 -1.09 15.70 18.73
C PHE A 204 -2.46 16.37 18.55
N SER A 205 -2.62 17.58 19.06
CA SER A 205 -3.85 18.36 18.97
C SER A 205 -4.19 18.72 17.52
N GLY A 206 -3.20 19.23 16.76
CA GLY A 206 -3.33 19.58 15.35
C GLY A 206 -3.67 18.36 14.50
N ALA A 207 -3.07 17.20 14.80
CA ALA A 207 -3.39 15.94 14.11
C ALA A 207 -4.87 15.54 14.29
N MET A 208 -5.43 15.73 15.47
CA MET A 208 -6.86 15.46 15.71
C MET A 208 -7.75 16.44 14.95
N LEU A 209 -7.43 17.74 14.99
CA LEU A 209 -8.24 18.77 14.31
C LEU A 209 -8.11 18.73 12.79
N GLY A 210 -6.87 18.69 12.28
CA GLY A 210 -6.60 18.88 10.84
C GLY A 210 -6.63 17.60 10.01
N ILE A 211 -6.50 16.42 10.65
CA ILE A 211 -6.42 15.15 9.92
C ILE A 211 -7.60 14.23 10.28
N ARG A 212 -7.79 13.94 11.56
CA ARG A 212 -8.81 12.97 12.01
C ARG A 212 -10.24 13.50 11.86
N ASN A 213 -10.52 14.73 12.34
CA ASN A 213 -11.87 15.27 12.38
C ASN A 213 -12.47 15.51 10.98
N PRO A 214 -11.78 16.11 10.00
CA PRO A 214 -12.34 16.28 8.64
C PRO A 214 -12.77 14.95 8.01
N LYS A 215 -11.99 13.90 8.23
CA LYS A 215 -12.29 12.55 7.69
C LYS A 215 -13.42 11.83 8.45
N ALA A 216 -13.83 12.33 9.60
CA ALA A 216 -14.95 11.80 10.37
C ALA A 216 -16.29 12.41 9.96
N HIS A 217 -16.28 13.61 9.35
CA HIS A 217 -17.48 14.41 9.10
C HIS A 217 -17.74 14.70 7.62
N GLU A 218 -16.77 14.47 6.77
CA GLU A 218 -16.87 14.72 5.32
C GLU A 218 -16.39 13.50 4.53
N ASP A 219 -17.03 13.24 3.39
CA ASP A 219 -16.60 12.24 2.41
C ASP A 219 -15.35 12.72 1.63
N ILE A 220 -14.26 12.97 2.36
CA ILE A 220 -12.99 13.36 1.74
C ILE A 220 -12.38 12.13 1.07
N ILE A 221 -12.53 12.04 -0.24
CA ILE A 221 -11.97 10.93 -1.03
C ILE A 221 -10.46 11.17 -1.22
N GLN A 222 -9.64 10.41 -0.50
CA GLN A 222 -8.20 10.33 -0.77
C GLN A 222 -7.94 9.21 -1.77
N LYS A 223 -7.33 9.56 -2.93
CA LYS A 223 -6.98 8.60 -4.00
C LYS A 223 -5.47 8.38 -4.14
N ASP A 224 -4.66 9.16 -3.46
CA ASP A 224 -3.20 9.11 -3.54
C ASP A 224 -2.63 8.21 -2.43
N SER A 225 -2.08 7.06 -2.83
CA SER A 225 -1.46 6.10 -1.92
C SER A 225 -0.18 6.65 -1.28
N ILE A 226 0.62 7.45 -2.01
CA ILE A 226 1.88 8.01 -1.49
C ILE A 226 1.57 9.02 -0.38
N LYS A 227 0.64 9.93 -0.64
CA LYS A 227 0.18 10.88 0.37
C LYS A 227 -0.43 10.18 1.58
N THR A 228 -1.12 9.06 1.36
CA THR A 228 -1.64 8.23 2.46
C THR A 228 -0.52 7.65 3.30
N LEU A 229 0.55 7.14 2.68
CA LEU A 229 1.73 6.64 3.40
C LEU A 229 2.42 7.71 4.24
N GLU A 230 2.44 8.96 3.77
CA GLU A 230 2.97 10.09 4.55
C GLU A 230 2.14 10.33 5.82
N TYR A 231 0.80 10.28 5.72
CA TYR A 231 -0.07 10.36 6.89
C TYR A 231 0.14 9.18 7.86
N LEU A 232 0.28 7.96 7.35
CA LEU A 232 0.53 6.78 8.19
C LEU A 232 1.92 6.84 8.85
N ALA A 233 2.94 7.37 8.16
CA ALA A 233 4.27 7.60 8.72
C ALA A 233 4.22 8.66 9.85
N PHE A 234 3.45 9.73 9.67
CA PHE A 234 3.25 10.74 10.71
C PHE A 234 2.49 10.16 11.92
N ALA A 235 1.43 9.40 11.69
CA ALA A 235 0.73 8.70 12.77
C ALA A 235 1.67 7.74 13.53
N SER A 236 2.53 7.02 12.82
CA SER A 236 3.56 6.15 13.40
C SER A 236 4.55 6.92 14.28
N LEU A 237 4.99 8.09 13.82
CA LEU A 237 5.89 8.95 14.62
C LEU A 237 5.21 9.36 15.93
N LEU A 238 3.95 9.80 15.88
CA LEU A 238 3.20 10.16 17.07
C LEU A 238 3.04 8.97 18.03
N CYS A 239 2.76 7.76 17.52
CA CYS A 239 2.70 6.56 18.38
C CYS A 239 4.03 6.27 19.08
N LYS A 240 5.16 6.31 18.34
CA LYS A 240 6.49 6.11 18.92
C LYS A 240 6.80 7.16 20.00
N ARG A 241 6.48 8.42 19.75
CA ARG A 241 6.62 9.47 20.75
C ARG A 241 5.70 9.25 21.97
N LEU A 242 4.50 8.71 21.76
CA LEU A 242 3.61 8.34 22.86
C LEU A 242 4.19 7.21 23.72
N ASP A 243 4.86 6.22 23.10
CA ASP A 243 5.52 5.14 23.83
C ASP A 243 6.62 5.66 24.77
N ASP A 244 7.37 6.70 24.33
CA ASP A 244 8.42 7.33 25.12
C ASP A 244 7.90 8.11 26.35
N THR A 245 6.58 8.42 26.41
CA THR A 245 6.01 9.22 27.52
C THR A 245 6.00 8.45 28.85
N LYS A 246 6.18 9.19 29.93
CA LYS A 246 6.03 8.72 31.31
C LYS A 246 4.73 9.26 31.90
N THR A 247 4.03 8.46 32.69
CA THR A 247 2.91 8.93 33.56
C THR A 247 3.47 9.80 34.64
N SER A 248 2.72 10.88 34.96
CA SER A 248 3.06 11.83 36.05
C SER A 248 2.79 11.22 37.39
#